data_f318455bc7b595b8e98e5391c5739bf6
#
_entry.id   f318455bc7b595b8e98e5391c5739bf6
#
_cell.length_a   1.000
_cell.length_b   1.000
_cell.length_c   1.000
_cell.angle_alpha   90.00
_cell.angle_beta   90.00
_cell.angle_gamma   90.00
#
_symmetry.space_group_name_H-M   'P 1'
#
loop_
_entity.id
_entity.type
_entity.pdbx_description
1 polymer ?
#
loop_
_entity_poly.entity_id
_entity_poly.type
_entity_poly.pdbx_seq_one_letter_code
_entity_poly.pdbx_strand_id
1 'polypeptide(L)'
;IFGSYKIVKNTKTDFRVQYTVNPGLVWSDGVPITGVDLLLSHVLSSSAYSVAAGLGDPESKTAKPAFESLGYGGTYDDNVVGEPELSADQMKVTIRYKMPIANWDLQGPGPSPVHTMIQINDGATKLGTVAEGNAAKAKFLAAFNAKDSTVLKALGKIWTSSYTITTVNSSTNPLLLVGNGGYIIDSAVAKTSVTLKKNSKYNSGPALQGDIDTVVFKFIGDGTAAAQALANGELDVYAGQATADGVAKLKAIKGVNVVGKEEVAYEHWDLHYDTVPGEDPYTGLFSVKDGAKSLALRRAFLLGIPRGEIMSKLIAPINGVTKPIQSTWLAPGSAAYDKLVASNGSSYYSQGTQEERNKRALGLVQKYYPDVLKNPLKVNVLVPGNNPRRAAEFALAKANLAKIGFDLVGDVRTDWPSQLGVSKYDVYFFAWVASAVTQKQSSENFITNGGNNILGYSNSTVDSIIGTLDVPMSTTALVNKYIQIERLTNADAVTIGVFIHPGILAVNENLKGIKPSPLSPQMVWNYWEWKY
;
A
#
# COMPACT_ATOMS: atom_id res chain seq x y z
N ILE A 1 -3.73 13.92 -20.87
CA ILE A 1 -5.11 13.66 -21.22
C ILE A 1 -6.06 14.31 -20.22
N PHE A 2 -5.93 14.00 -18.92
CA PHE A 2 -6.71 14.68 -17.87
C PHE A 2 -6.35 16.15 -17.72
N GLY A 3 -5.06 16.45 -17.78
CA GLY A 3 -4.55 17.80 -17.57
C GLY A 3 -3.06 17.89 -17.76
N SER A 4 -2.50 18.97 -17.26
CA SER A 4 -1.07 19.24 -17.26
C SER A 4 -0.66 19.91 -15.95
N TYR A 5 0.63 19.92 -15.68
CA TYR A 5 1.19 20.68 -14.56
C TYR A 5 2.34 21.58 -15.05
N LYS A 6 2.61 22.62 -14.28
CA LYS A 6 3.71 23.54 -14.51
C LYS A 6 4.29 24.02 -13.17
N ILE A 7 5.62 23.94 -13.05
CA ILE A 7 6.31 24.62 -11.95
C ILE A 7 6.30 26.13 -12.26
N VAL A 8 5.59 26.90 -11.44
CA VAL A 8 5.47 28.37 -11.62
C VAL A 8 6.43 29.16 -10.73
N LYS A 9 6.98 28.51 -9.70
CA LYS A 9 8.05 29.04 -8.86
C LYS A 9 8.92 27.91 -8.30
N ASN A 10 10.23 28.10 -8.31
CA ASN A 10 11.19 27.12 -7.82
C ASN A 10 12.37 27.82 -7.14
N THR A 11 12.23 28.08 -5.86
CA THR A 11 13.29 28.62 -4.99
C THR A 11 13.46 27.71 -3.77
N LYS A 12 14.53 27.88 -3.02
CA LYS A 12 14.79 27.09 -1.81
C LYS A 12 13.72 27.22 -0.72
N THR A 13 12.93 28.30 -0.75
CA THR A 13 11.96 28.66 0.31
C THR A 13 10.55 28.91 -0.22
N ASP A 14 10.31 28.72 -1.52
CA ASP A 14 8.99 28.88 -2.14
C ASP A 14 8.96 28.08 -3.43
N PHE A 15 8.23 26.97 -3.40
CA PHE A 15 8.02 26.09 -4.54
C PHE A 15 6.54 26.03 -4.86
N ARG A 16 6.17 26.28 -6.12
CA ARG A 16 4.75 26.31 -6.52
C ARG A 16 4.55 25.51 -7.79
N VAL A 17 3.53 24.65 -7.74
CA VAL A 17 3.10 23.85 -8.88
C VAL A 17 1.66 24.21 -9.23
N GLN A 18 1.43 24.54 -10.49
CA GLN A 18 0.10 24.78 -11.03
C GLN A 18 -0.36 23.55 -11.81
N TYR A 19 -1.51 23.03 -11.45
CA TYR A 19 -2.21 21.92 -12.11
C TYR A 19 -3.35 22.48 -12.93
N THR A 20 -3.47 22.08 -14.19
CA THR A 20 -4.49 22.54 -15.12
C THR A 20 -5.35 21.35 -15.55
N VAL A 21 -6.66 21.43 -15.35
CA VAL A 21 -7.63 20.46 -15.88
C VAL A 21 -7.93 20.81 -17.35
N ASN A 22 -7.90 19.85 -18.26
CA ASN A 22 -8.25 20.09 -19.65
C ASN A 22 -9.76 20.44 -19.79
N PRO A 23 -10.12 21.35 -20.68
CA PRO A 23 -11.52 21.72 -20.88
C PRO A 23 -12.32 20.57 -21.48
N GLY A 24 -13.62 20.54 -21.16
CA GLY A 24 -14.57 19.59 -21.72
C GLY A 24 -14.61 18.20 -21.06
N LEU A 25 -13.78 17.97 -20.03
CA LEU A 25 -13.85 16.73 -19.26
C LEU A 25 -15.12 16.71 -18.39
N VAL A 26 -15.72 15.52 -18.27
CA VAL A 26 -16.97 15.34 -17.52
C VAL A 26 -16.92 14.10 -16.62
N TRP A 27 -17.67 14.15 -15.54
CA TRP A 27 -18.03 12.99 -14.73
C TRP A 27 -19.02 12.08 -15.47
N SER A 28 -19.25 10.87 -14.97
CA SER A 28 -20.16 9.90 -15.59
C SER A 28 -21.64 10.37 -15.60
N ASP A 29 -22.02 11.31 -14.77
CA ASP A 29 -23.32 11.98 -14.80
C ASP A 29 -23.37 13.17 -15.79
N GLY A 30 -22.22 13.60 -16.30
CA GLY A 30 -22.08 14.68 -17.27
C GLY A 30 -21.74 16.04 -16.69
N VAL A 31 -21.60 16.15 -15.38
CA VAL A 31 -21.13 17.40 -14.72
C VAL A 31 -19.67 17.66 -15.12
N PRO A 32 -19.31 18.89 -15.57
CA PRO A 32 -17.93 19.21 -15.93
C PRO A 32 -16.94 19.02 -14.80
N ILE A 33 -15.75 18.46 -15.11
CA ILE A 33 -14.63 18.39 -14.18
C ILE A 33 -13.84 19.70 -14.25
N THR A 34 -13.58 20.29 -13.10
CA THR A 34 -12.83 21.56 -12.99
C THR A 34 -11.82 21.50 -11.83
N GLY A 35 -11.05 22.55 -11.63
CA GLY A 35 -10.17 22.68 -10.48
C GLY A 35 -10.87 22.63 -9.12
N VAL A 36 -12.18 22.92 -9.06
CA VAL A 36 -12.97 22.76 -7.83
C VAL A 36 -12.96 21.32 -7.33
N ASP A 37 -13.02 20.34 -8.25
CA ASP A 37 -12.99 18.92 -7.92
C ASP A 37 -11.63 18.46 -7.36
N LEU A 38 -10.57 19.26 -7.53
CA LEU A 38 -9.24 18.98 -7.00
C LEU A 38 -9.06 19.47 -5.55
N LEU A 39 -9.92 20.39 -5.06
CA LEU A 39 -9.75 21.02 -3.75
C LEU A 39 -10.01 20.07 -2.58
N LEU A 40 -10.84 19.02 -2.77
CA LEU A 40 -11.07 18.03 -1.72
C LEU A 40 -9.77 17.30 -1.32
N SER A 41 -8.83 17.13 -2.25
CA SER A 41 -7.52 16.55 -1.93
C SER A 41 -6.78 17.35 -0.85
N HIS A 42 -6.90 18.69 -0.83
CA HIS A 42 -6.32 19.51 0.21
C HIS A 42 -6.99 19.28 1.57
N VAL A 43 -8.33 19.17 1.59
CA VAL A 43 -9.07 18.86 2.83
C VAL A 43 -8.65 17.52 3.41
N LEU A 44 -8.37 16.52 2.55
CA LEU A 44 -7.96 15.17 2.92
C LEU A 44 -6.48 15.04 3.30
N SER A 45 -5.68 16.09 3.07
CA SER A 45 -4.22 15.97 3.20
C SER A 45 -3.58 17.17 3.92
N SER A 46 -4.36 18.09 4.48
CA SER A 46 -3.82 19.23 5.25
C SER A 46 -4.38 19.27 6.66
N SER A 47 -3.55 18.89 7.63
CA SER A 47 -3.86 19.00 9.06
C SER A 47 -4.13 20.44 9.46
N ALA A 48 -3.34 21.39 8.92
CA ALA A 48 -3.55 22.81 9.17
C ALA A 48 -4.92 23.31 8.71
N TYR A 49 -5.38 22.87 7.52
CA TYR A 49 -6.74 23.20 7.04
C TYR A 49 -7.80 22.53 7.91
N SER A 50 -7.63 21.24 8.25
CA SER A 50 -8.58 20.50 9.11
C SER A 50 -8.81 21.21 10.44
N VAL A 51 -7.73 21.60 11.12
CA VAL A 51 -7.80 22.36 12.38
C VAL A 51 -8.46 23.73 12.18
N ALA A 52 -8.02 24.50 11.18
CA ALA A 52 -8.53 25.84 10.90
C ALA A 52 -10.02 25.87 10.52
N ALA A 53 -10.50 24.80 9.87
CA ALA A 53 -11.91 24.64 9.51
C ALA A 53 -12.74 23.95 10.62
N GLY A 54 -12.17 23.69 11.78
CA GLY A 54 -12.86 23.03 12.90
C GLY A 54 -13.28 21.59 12.62
N LEU A 55 -12.57 20.90 11.72
CA LEU A 55 -12.86 19.50 11.33
C LEU A 55 -12.20 18.48 12.25
N GLY A 56 -11.43 18.93 13.22
CA GLY A 56 -10.63 18.13 14.15
C GLY A 56 -9.14 18.15 13.81
N ASP A 57 -8.35 17.70 14.76
CA ASP A 57 -6.91 17.59 14.63
C ASP A 57 -6.55 16.14 14.26
N PRO A 58 -6.02 15.89 13.04
CA PRO A 58 -5.62 14.55 12.63
C PRO A 58 -4.52 13.93 13.49
N GLU A 59 -3.70 14.75 14.18
CA GLU A 59 -2.65 14.27 15.08
C GLU A 59 -3.18 13.93 16.49
N SER A 60 -4.46 14.24 16.76
CA SER A 60 -5.09 13.96 18.06
C SER A 60 -5.20 12.47 18.31
N LYS A 61 -4.74 12.03 19.48
CA LYS A 61 -4.89 10.64 19.94
C LYS A 61 -6.29 10.35 20.50
N THR A 62 -7.10 11.37 20.75
CA THR A 62 -8.37 11.24 21.49
C THR A 62 -9.60 11.51 20.62
N ALA A 63 -9.47 12.15 19.49
CA ALA A 63 -10.58 12.49 18.61
C ALA A 63 -10.18 12.30 17.15
N LYS A 64 -11.02 11.59 16.39
CA LYS A 64 -10.82 11.43 14.94
C LYS A 64 -11.22 12.71 14.21
N PRO A 65 -10.52 13.08 13.12
CA PRO A 65 -10.93 14.16 12.25
C PRO A 65 -12.24 13.82 11.53
N ALA A 66 -12.96 14.85 11.05
CA ALA A 66 -14.21 14.65 10.31
C ALA A 66 -14.02 13.85 9.01
N PHE A 67 -12.87 13.96 8.37
CA PHE A 67 -12.46 13.13 7.25
C PHE A 67 -11.41 12.13 7.70
N GLU A 68 -11.68 10.84 7.60
CA GLU A 68 -10.65 9.80 7.76
C GLU A 68 -9.84 9.71 6.47
N SER A 69 -8.54 9.98 6.55
CA SER A 69 -7.64 10.00 5.40
C SER A 69 -6.21 9.61 5.80
N LEU A 70 -5.52 8.91 4.91
CA LEU A 70 -4.09 8.61 5.01
C LEU A 70 -3.21 9.75 4.46
N GLY A 71 -3.80 10.85 4.01
CA GLY A 71 -3.07 12.01 3.47
C GLY A 71 -2.47 12.91 4.53
N TYR A 72 -2.95 12.84 5.76
CA TYR A 72 -2.42 13.62 6.88
C TYR A 72 -1.05 13.08 7.33
N GLY A 73 -0.18 13.98 7.79
CA GLY A 73 1.17 13.64 8.26
C GLY A 73 2.16 13.21 7.17
N GLY A 74 1.77 13.31 5.88
CA GLY A 74 2.63 12.97 4.76
C GLY A 74 3.38 14.16 4.17
N THR A 75 4.21 13.91 3.15
CA THR A 75 5.04 14.93 2.47
C THR A 75 4.26 16.18 2.04
N TYR A 76 3.01 16.00 1.58
CA TYR A 76 2.14 17.11 1.24
C TYR A 76 1.84 17.98 2.47
N ASP A 77 1.33 17.39 3.53
CA ASP A 77 0.91 18.06 4.77
C ASP A 77 2.07 18.81 5.43
N ASP A 78 3.21 18.12 5.54
CA ASP A 78 4.44 18.67 6.13
C ASP A 78 4.95 19.92 5.40
N ASN A 79 4.66 20.07 4.11
CA ASN A 79 5.29 21.08 3.26
C ASN A 79 4.34 22.09 2.63
N VAL A 80 3.02 21.83 2.57
CA VAL A 80 2.05 22.77 1.99
C VAL A 80 1.97 24.08 2.78
N VAL A 81 1.77 25.19 2.08
CA VAL A 81 1.65 26.54 2.66
C VAL A 81 0.33 27.17 2.23
N GLY A 82 -0.58 27.29 3.17
CA GLY A 82 -1.92 27.85 2.92
C GLY A 82 -2.79 26.95 2.04
N GLU A 83 -3.91 27.49 1.61
CA GLU A 83 -4.85 26.81 0.72
C GLU A 83 -4.39 26.87 -0.74
N PRO A 84 -4.79 25.89 -1.58
CA PRO A 84 -4.59 25.96 -3.02
C PRO A 84 -5.30 27.17 -3.64
N GLU A 85 -4.61 27.88 -4.54
CA GLU A 85 -5.16 29.02 -5.27
C GLU A 85 -5.92 28.52 -6.51
N LEU A 86 -7.23 28.78 -6.59
CA LEU A 86 -8.06 28.46 -7.76
C LEU A 86 -8.09 29.66 -8.72
N SER A 87 -7.87 29.42 -10.02
CA SER A 87 -7.97 30.47 -11.06
C SER A 87 -9.42 30.93 -11.26
N ALA A 88 -9.61 32.15 -11.81
CA ALA A 88 -10.93 32.70 -12.05
C ALA A 88 -11.82 31.88 -12.98
N ASP A 89 -11.22 31.20 -13.96
CA ASP A 89 -11.88 30.25 -14.85
C ASP A 89 -12.12 28.86 -14.22
N GLN A 90 -11.69 28.68 -12.98
CA GLN A 90 -11.74 27.44 -12.20
C GLN A 90 -11.08 26.22 -12.85
N MET A 91 -10.20 26.42 -13.84
CA MET A 91 -9.53 25.31 -14.52
C MET A 91 -8.14 25.01 -13.98
N LYS A 92 -7.58 25.88 -13.12
CA LYS A 92 -6.22 25.76 -12.60
C LYS A 92 -6.21 25.83 -11.09
N VAL A 93 -5.41 24.94 -10.47
CA VAL A 93 -5.13 24.94 -9.03
C VAL A 93 -3.63 25.10 -8.83
N THR A 94 -3.22 26.12 -8.09
CA THR A 94 -1.81 26.32 -7.73
C THR A 94 -1.60 25.96 -6.28
N ILE A 95 -0.69 25.01 -6.03
CA ILE A 95 -0.29 24.58 -4.69
C ILE A 95 1.08 25.17 -4.39
N ARG A 96 1.21 25.74 -3.19
CA ARG A 96 2.46 26.31 -2.68
C ARG A 96 3.04 25.39 -1.62
N TYR A 97 4.35 25.14 -1.71
CA TYR A 97 5.14 24.41 -0.72
C TYR A 97 6.25 25.28 -0.14
N LYS A 98 6.67 25.00 1.10
CA LYS A 98 7.76 25.73 1.80
C LYS A 98 9.07 25.70 1.00
N MET A 99 9.32 24.59 0.29
CA MET A 99 10.54 24.31 -0.46
C MET A 99 10.26 23.27 -1.56
N PRO A 100 11.17 23.08 -2.51
CA PRO A 100 11.06 21.95 -3.45
C PRO A 100 10.98 20.62 -2.69
N ILE A 101 9.95 19.82 -2.99
CA ILE A 101 9.73 18.52 -2.37
C ILE A 101 10.05 17.40 -3.38
N ALA A 102 10.55 16.28 -2.85
CA ALA A 102 10.79 15.09 -3.66
C ALA A 102 9.47 14.50 -4.16
N ASN A 103 9.48 13.97 -5.37
CA ASN A 103 8.31 13.34 -5.97
C ASN A 103 7.04 14.22 -5.98
N TRP A 104 7.21 15.53 -6.11
CA TRP A 104 6.10 16.49 -6.14
C TRP A 104 5.07 16.19 -7.23
N ASP A 105 5.49 15.56 -8.33
CA ASP A 105 4.66 15.10 -9.45
C ASP A 105 3.69 13.97 -9.06
N LEU A 106 3.99 13.24 -7.99
CA LEU A 106 3.12 12.22 -7.39
C LEU A 106 2.25 12.78 -6.25
N GLN A 107 2.47 14.03 -5.84
CA GLN A 107 1.69 14.72 -4.81
C GLN A 107 0.56 15.60 -5.39
N GLY A 108 0.33 15.50 -6.69
CA GLY A 108 -0.71 16.26 -7.38
C GLY A 108 -2.12 15.92 -6.87
N PRO A 109 -3.05 16.89 -6.85
CA PRO A 109 -4.40 16.65 -6.38
C PRO A 109 -5.18 15.77 -7.35
N GLY A 110 -5.84 14.73 -6.83
CA GLY A 110 -6.78 13.89 -7.58
C GLY A 110 -8.18 14.52 -7.62
N PRO A 111 -8.96 14.30 -8.68
CA PRO A 111 -10.33 14.79 -8.76
C PRO A 111 -11.27 13.96 -7.88
N SER A 112 -12.19 14.64 -7.19
CA SER A 112 -13.28 14.02 -6.43
C SER A 112 -14.62 14.64 -6.84
N PRO A 113 -15.71 13.86 -6.97
CA PRO A 113 -17.01 14.35 -7.40
C PRO A 113 -17.71 15.12 -6.26
N VAL A 114 -17.17 16.29 -5.90
CA VAL A 114 -17.63 17.09 -4.75
C VAL A 114 -19.10 17.51 -4.88
N HIS A 115 -19.61 17.65 -6.11
CA HIS A 115 -21.01 17.95 -6.36
C HIS A 115 -21.95 16.85 -5.84
N THR A 116 -21.59 15.56 -6.01
CA THR A 116 -22.43 14.46 -5.53
C THR A 116 -22.47 14.43 -4.00
N MET A 117 -21.36 14.74 -3.33
CA MET A 117 -21.31 14.81 -1.87
C MET A 117 -22.23 15.93 -1.34
N ILE A 118 -22.24 17.10 -1.97
CA ILE A 118 -23.17 18.18 -1.63
C ILE A 118 -24.61 17.76 -1.89
N GLN A 119 -24.91 17.17 -3.05
CA GLN A 119 -26.26 16.72 -3.37
C GLN A 119 -26.76 15.65 -2.38
N ILE A 120 -25.92 14.71 -1.96
CA ILE A 120 -26.25 13.72 -0.92
C ILE A 120 -26.53 14.43 0.41
N ASN A 121 -25.69 15.40 0.80
CA ASN A 121 -25.92 16.20 2.00
C ASN A 121 -27.25 16.97 1.97
N ASP A 122 -27.65 17.42 0.80
CA ASP A 122 -28.93 18.12 0.57
C ASP A 122 -30.12 17.15 0.44
N GLY A 123 -29.91 15.83 0.62
CA GLY A 123 -30.94 14.80 0.63
C GLY A 123 -31.27 14.19 -0.75
N ALA A 124 -30.46 14.45 -1.76
CA ALA A 124 -30.69 13.86 -3.08
C ALA A 124 -30.42 12.34 -3.10
N THR A 125 -31.31 11.61 -3.73
CA THR A 125 -31.24 10.14 -3.89
C THR A 125 -31.17 9.69 -5.35
N LYS A 126 -31.05 10.65 -6.29
CA LYS A 126 -30.98 10.43 -7.73
C LYS A 126 -29.99 11.38 -8.36
N LEU A 127 -29.46 11.01 -9.52
CA LEU A 127 -28.63 11.91 -10.32
C LEU A 127 -29.47 13.15 -10.73
N GLY A 128 -28.87 14.32 -10.55
CA GLY A 128 -29.43 15.59 -10.94
C GLY A 128 -29.06 15.99 -12.38
N THR A 129 -29.47 17.20 -12.75
CA THR A 129 -29.05 17.85 -14.00
C THR A 129 -27.61 18.41 -13.84
N VAL A 130 -26.98 18.70 -14.98
CA VAL A 130 -25.67 19.40 -15.01
C VAL A 130 -25.72 20.74 -14.27
N ALA A 131 -26.85 21.48 -14.37
CA ALA A 131 -27.02 22.76 -13.67
C ALA A 131 -27.04 22.59 -12.15
N GLU A 132 -27.73 21.57 -11.65
CA GLU A 132 -27.74 21.23 -10.21
C GLU A 132 -26.35 20.78 -9.74
N GLY A 133 -25.62 20.01 -10.54
CA GLY A 133 -24.25 19.62 -10.26
C GLY A 133 -23.30 20.82 -10.16
N ASN A 134 -23.42 21.79 -11.09
CA ASN A 134 -22.62 23.02 -11.04
C ASN A 134 -22.99 23.90 -9.82
N ALA A 135 -24.26 24.00 -9.46
CA ALA A 135 -24.69 24.70 -8.25
C ALA A 135 -24.13 24.04 -6.98
N ALA A 136 -24.11 22.72 -6.92
CA ALA A 136 -23.53 21.95 -5.83
C ALA A 136 -22.00 22.18 -5.72
N LYS A 137 -21.27 22.24 -6.84
CA LYS A 137 -19.85 22.63 -6.86
C LYS A 137 -19.60 24.03 -6.32
N ALA A 138 -20.43 25.00 -6.70
CA ALA A 138 -20.36 26.36 -6.18
C ALA A 138 -20.58 26.40 -4.65
N LYS A 139 -21.53 25.60 -4.13
CA LYS A 139 -21.78 25.44 -2.70
C LYS A 139 -20.56 24.82 -1.97
N PHE A 140 -19.95 23.79 -2.55
CA PHE A 140 -18.70 23.21 -2.01
C PHE A 140 -17.57 24.26 -1.95
N LEU A 141 -17.36 25.00 -3.06
CA LEU A 141 -16.32 26.02 -3.13
C LEU A 141 -16.54 27.14 -2.09
N ALA A 142 -17.79 27.55 -1.90
CA ALA A 142 -18.12 28.53 -0.87
C ALA A 142 -17.81 28.01 0.54
N ALA A 143 -18.19 26.75 0.84
CA ALA A 143 -17.89 26.11 2.12
C ALA A 143 -16.38 25.94 2.35
N PHE A 144 -15.63 25.53 1.32
CA PHE A 144 -14.18 25.41 1.37
C PHE A 144 -13.51 26.76 1.70
N ASN A 145 -13.86 27.83 0.98
CA ASN A 145 -13.26 29.14 1.17
C ASN A 145 -13.63 29.78 2.53
N ALA A 146 -14.87 29.58 2.98
CA ALA A 146 -15.34 30.05 4.27
C ALA A 146 -14.92 29.19 5.46
N LYS A 147 -14.34 28.01 5.20
CA LYS A 147 -14.09 26.98 6.21
C LYS A 147 -15.37 26.64 7.00
N ASP A 148 -16.49 26.53 6.30
CA ASP A 148 -17.78 26.20 6.91
C ASP A 148 -17.77 24.80 7.53
N SER A 149 -17.53 24.77 8.83
CA SER A 149 -17.40 23.51 9.58
C SER A 149 -18.69 22.67 9.56
N THR A 150 -19.86 23.28 9.40
CA THR A 150 -21.15 22.56 9.37
C THR A 150 -21.25 21.75 8.08
N VAL A 151 -21.06 22.41 6.95
CA VAL A 151 -21.10 21.74 5.64
C VAL A 151 -19.96 20.74 5.53
N LEU A 152 -18.72 21.14 5.83
CA LEU A 152 -17.55 20.26 5.67
C LEU A 152 -17.60 19.02 6.57
N LYS A 153 -18.08 19.11 7.83
CA LYS A 153 -18.29 17.93 8.69
C LYS A 153 -19.32 16.96 8.13
N ALA A 154 -20.39 17.49 7.53
CA ALA A 154 -21.39 16.64 6.87
C ALA A 154 -20.79 15.90 5.66
N LEU A 155 -19.95 16.58 4.86
CA LEU A 155 -19.20 15.94 3.76
C LEU A 155 -18.19 14.91 4.29
N GLY A 156 -17.52 15.19 5.41
CA GLY A 156 -16.62 14.24 6.08
C GLY A 156 -17.33 12.95 6.49
N LYS A 157 -18.56 13.07 7.00
CA LYS A 157 -19.39 11.88 7.31
C LYS A 157 -19.75 11.08 6.05
N ILE A 158 -20.07 11.74 4.94
CA ILE A 158 -20.33 11.08 3.66
C ILE A 158 -19.07 10.37 3.17
N TRP A 159 -17.93 11.05 3.20
CA TRP A 159 -16.63 10.49 2.83
C TRP A 159 -16.31 9.22 3.62
N THR A 160 -16.37 9.30 4.94
CA THR A 160 -15.95 8.21 5.83
C THR A 160 -16.94 7.05 5.88
N SER A 161 -18.25 7.32 5.75
CA SER A 161 -19.28 6.30 5.96
C SER A 161 -20.01 5.89 4.68
N SER A 162 -20.42 6.85 3.82
CA SER A 162 -21.30 6.54 2.71
C SER A 162 -20.57 5.88 1.54
N TYR A 163 -19.29 6.20 1.34
CA TYR A 163 -18.46 5.52 0.33
C TYR A 163 -17.89 4.18 0.80
N THR A 164 -18.01 3.84 2.09
CA THR A 164 -17.61 2.53 2.64
C THR A 164 -18.75 1.52 2.43
N ILE A 165 -18.96 1.12 1.17
CA ILE A 165 -20.03 0.19 0.77
C ILE A 165 -19.42 -1.11 0.24
N THR A 166 -19.99 -2.25 0.65
CA THR A 166 -19.57 -3.59 0.21
C THR A 166 -20.59 -4.25 -0.71
N THR A 167 -21.81 -3.67 -0.78
CA THR A 167 -22.89 -4.16 -1.62
C THR A 167 -23.47 -2.99 -2.41
N VAL A 168 -23.52 -3.13 -3.73
CA VAL A 168 -24.11 -2.16 -4.66
C VAL A 168 -25.19 -2.85 -5.46
N ASN A 169 -26.42 -2.30 -5.41
CA ASN A 169 -27.58 -2.80 -6.11
C ASN A 169 -28.53 -1.64 -6.49
N SER A 170 -29.73 -1.95 -6.97
CA SER A 170 -30.71 -0.95 -7.41
C SER A 170 -31.20 0.02 -6.32
N SER A 171 -30.97 -0.28 -5.04
CA SER A 171 -31.31 0.62 -3.92
C SER A 171 -30.14 1.54 -3.52
N THR A 172 -28.95 1.34 -4.07
CA THR A 172 -27.78 2.18 -3.79
C THR A 172 -27.99 3.57 -4.41
N ASN A 173 -27.71 4.63 -3.64
CA ASN A 173 -27.77 5.98 -4.16
C ASN A 173 -26.76 6.16 -5.31
N PRO A 174 -27.21 6.43 -6.55
CA PRO A 174 -26.33 6.50 -7.72
C PRO A 174 -25.31 7.65 -7.66
N LEU A 175 -25.52 8.65 -6.82
CA LEU A 175 -24.56 9.72 -6.57
C LEU A 175 -23.24 9.21 -5.96
N LEU A 176 -23.27 8.09 -5.24
CA LEU A 176 -22.07 7.43 -4.70
C LEU A 176 -21.24 6.69 -5.77
N LEU A 177 -21.81 6.48 -6.95
CA LEU A 177 -21.21 5.69 -8.02
C LEU A 177 -20.66 6.56 -9.17
N VAL A 178 -20.77 7.88 -9.05
CA VAL A 178 -20.25 8.81 -10.06
C VAL A 178 -18.73 8.78 -10.08
N GLY A 179 -18.16 8.54 -11.26
CA GLY A 179 -16.72 8.45 -11.48
C GLY A 179 -16.31 9.03 -12.83
N ASN A 180 -15.02 9.20 -13.05
CA ASN A 180 -14.45 9.68 -14.29
C ASN A 180 -13.60 8.63 -15.02
N GLY A 181 -13.61 7.37 -14.56
CA GLY A 181 -12.92 6.26 -15.20
C GLY A 181 -13.61 5.75 -16.46
N GLY A 182 -12.89 4.92 -17.25
CA GLY A 182 -13.46 4.25 -18.43
C GLY A 182 -14.59 3.27 -18.13
N TYR A 183 -14.63 2.82 -16.89
CA TYR A 183 -15.69 1.97 -16.34
C TYR A 183 -16.16 2.55 -15.00
N ILE A 184 -17.43 2.33 -14.68
CA ILE A 184 -18.07 2.73 -13.41
C ILE A 184 -18.70 1.49 -12.75
N ILE A 185 -18.85 1.53 -11.43
CA ILE A 185 -19.46 0.44 -10.67
C ILE A 185 -20.94 0.33 -11.03
N ASP A 186 -21.37 -0.87 -11.46
CA ASP A 186 -22.76 -1.22 -11.72
C ASP A 186 -23.38 -1.98 -10.54
N SER A 187 -22.64 -2.97 -10.03
CA SER A 187 -23.07 -3.76 -8.89
C SER A 187 -21.90 -4.32 -8.10
N ALA A 188 -22.13 -4.63 -6.82
CA ALA A 188 -21.18 -5.32 -5.98
C ALA A 188 -21.91 -6.26 -5.02
N VAL A 189 -21.37 -7.47 -4.87
CA VAL A 189 -21.81 -8.47 -3.90
C VAL A 189 -20.66 -8.75 -2.94
N ALA A 190 -20.84 -8.45 -1.68
CA ALA A 190 -19.82 -8.57 -0.66
C ALA A 190 -19.10 -9.93 -0.72
N LYS A 191 -17.77 -9.92 -0.70
CA LYS A 191 -16.90 -11.12 -0.74
C LYS A 191 -17.08 -12.02 -1.97
N THR A 192 -17.80 -11.59 -2.99
CA THR A 192 -18.13 -12.38 -4.17
C THR A 192 -17.65 -11.72 -5.46
N SER A 193 -18.17 -10.51 -5.79
CA SER A 193 -17.83 -9.87 -7.06
C SER A 193 -18.08 -8.37 -7.05
N VAL A 194 -17.38 -7.67 -7.96
CA VAL A 194 -17.69 -6.29 -8.36
C VAL A 194 -17.82 -6.26 -9.86
N THR A 195 -18.96 -5.75 -10.35
CA THR A 195 -19.24 -5.57 -11.77
C THR A 195 -19.11 -4.10 -12.13
N LEU A 196 -18.34 -3.84 -13.17
CA LEU A 196 -18.14 -2.52 -13.75
C LEU A 196 -18.76 -2.49 -15.15
N LYS A 197 -19.37 -1.36 -15.52
CA LYS A 197 -19.86 -1.09 -16.87
C LYS A 197 -19.10 0.05 -17.52
N LYS A 198 -18.98 -0.04 -18.83
CA LYS A 198 -18.37 1.01 -19.67
C LYS A 198 -19.03 2.35 -19.41
N ASN A 199 -18.23 3.37 -19.14
CA ASN A 199 -18.70 4.74 -18.98
C ASN A 199 -18.84 5.40 -20.35
N SER A 200 -20.08 5.61 -20.79
CA SER A 200 -20.36 6.22 -22.10
C SER A 200 -19.92 7.68 -22.22
N LYS A 201 -19.64 8.35 -21.10
CA LYS A 201 -19.16 9.74 -21.06
C LYS A 201 -17.66 9.85 -20.79
N TYR A 202 -16.94 8.73 -20.80
CA TYR A 202 -15.50 8.70 -20.52
C TYR A 202 -14.70 9.50 -21.53
N ASN A 203 -14.02 10.54 -21.07
CA ASN A 203 -13.15 11.38 -21.87
C ASN A 203 -11.92 11.92 -21.11
N SER A 204 -11.69 11.43 -19.89
CA SER A 204 -10.65 11.93 -18.97
C SER A 204 -9.34 11.15 -19.02
N GLY A 205 -9.25 10.11 -19.86
CA GLY A 205 -8.07 9.28 -20.02
C GLY A 205 -7.89 8.76 -21.45
N PRO A 206 -7.00 7.76 -21.68
CA PRO A 206 -6.80 7.14 -22.99
C PRO A 206 -8.10 6.51 -23.51
N ALA A 207 -8.37 6.65 -24.79
CA ALA A 207 -9.56 6.05 -25.41
C ALA A 207 -9.55 4.52 -25.24
N LEU A 208 -10.71 3.95 -24.95
CA LEU A 208 -10.90 2.51 -24.89
C LEU A 208 -10.78 1.91 -26.29
N GLN A 209 -9.82 0.99 -26.49
CA GLN A 209 -9.50 0.42 -27.80
C GLN A 209 -10.38 -0.78 -28.16
N GLY A 210 -11.06 -1.38 -27.20
CA GLY A 210 -11.90 -2.56 -27.39
C GLY A 210 -13.37 -2.33 -27.11
N ASP A 211 -14.16 -3.36 -27.41
CA ASP A 211 -15.62 -3.38 -27.24
C ASP A 211 -16.08 -4.08 -25.96
N ILE A 212 -15.23 -4.08 -24.93
CA ILE A 212 -15.57 -4.66 -23.64
C ILE A 212 -16.53 -3.71 -22.92
N ASP A 213 -17.79 -4.13 -22.76
CA ASP A 213 -18.82 -3.32 -22.09
C ASP A 213 -18.85 -3.56 -20.58
N THR A 214 -18.45 -4.74 -20.14
CA THR A 214 -18.53 -5.16 -18.73
C THR A 214 -17.24 -5.82 -18.29
N VAL A 215 -16.75 -5.42 -17.10
CA VAL A 215 -15.61 -6.06 -16.41
C VAL A 215 -16.11 -6.57 -15.07
N VAL A 216 -15.91 -7.86 -14.78
CA VAL A 216 -16.33 -8.49 -13.53
C VAL A 216 -15.09 -8.95 -12.76
N PHE A 217 -14.88 -8.40 -11.57
CA PHE A 217 -13.90 -8.89 -10.62
C PHE A 217 -14.55 -9.94 -9.73
N LYS A 218 -14.09 -11.19 -9.80
CA LYS A 218 -14.54 -12.29 -8.92
C LYS A 218 -13.52 -12.54 -7.82
N PHE A 219 -13.97 -12.67 -6.59
CA PHE A 219 -13.13 -13.00 -5.44
C PHE A 219 -13.11 -14.52 -5.22
N ILE A 220 -12.06 -15.18 -5.67
CA ILE A 220 -11.87 -16.62 -5.55
C ILE A 220 -10.66 -16.85 -4.66
N GLY A 221 -10.88 -17.35 -3.43
CA GLY A 221 -9.82 -17.53 -2.43
C GLY A 221 -8.90 -18.74 -2.69
N ASP A 222 -9.36 -19.72 -3.46
CA ASP A 222 -8.60 -20.94 -3.79
C ASP A 222 -8.04 -20.87 -5.21
N GLY A 223 -6.72 -20.97 -5.34
CA GLY A 223 -6.03 -20.89 -6.63
C GLY A 223 -6.34 -22.08 -7.57
N THR A 224 -6.70 -23.25 -7.03
CA THR A 224 -7.10 -24.42 -7.84
C THR A 224 -8.50 -24.18 -8.42
N ALA A 225 -9.43 -23.65 -7.61
CA ALA A 225 -10.76 -23.28 -8.09
C ALA A 225 -10.68 -22.18 -9.16
N ALA A 226 -9.80 -21.20 -8.99
CA ALA A 226 -9.59 -20.15 -9.99
C ALA A 226 -9.01 -20.69 -11.31
N ALA A 227 -8.03 -21.62 -11.25
CA ALA A 227 -7.49 -22.29 -12.43
C ALA A 227 -8.58 -23.12 -13.16
N GLN A 228 -9.46 -23.79 -12.42
CA GLN A 228 -10.57 -24.54 -13.01
C GLN A 228 -11.60 -23.60 -13.67
N ALA A 229 -11.93 -22.48 -13.02
CA ALA A 229 -12.83 -21.48 -13.59
C ALA A 229 -12.25 -20.86 -14.89
N LEU A 230 -10.93 -20.65 -14.95
CA LEU A 230 -10.25 -20.22 -16.17
C LEU A 230 -10.31 -21.29 -17.26
N ALA A 231 -10.10 -22.58 -16.91
CA ALA A 231 -10.21 -23.71 -17.83
C ALA A 231 -11.62 -23.90 -18.39
N ASN A 232 -12.65 -23.59 -17.59
CA ASN A 232 -14.05 -23.65 -18.00
C ASN A 232 -14.51 -22.42 -18.80
N GLY A 233 -13.67 -21.38 -18.96
CA GLY A 233 -14.06 -20.13 -19.60
C GLY A 233 -14.95 -19.21 -18.73
N GLU A 234 -15.01 -19.45 -17.43
CA GLU A 234 -15.72 -18.61 -16.46
C GLU A 234 -14.91 -17.37 -16.04
N LEU A 235 -13.61 -17.40 -16.32
CA LEU A 235 -12.66 -16.31 -16.15
C LEU A 235 -11.87 -16.11 -17.45
N ASP A 236 -11.60 -14.87 -17.78
CA ASP A 236 -10.71 -14.50 -18.89
C ASP A 236 -9.29 -14.19 -18.41
N VAL A 237 -9.17 -13.78 -17.16
CA VAL A 237 -7.90 -13.40 -16.52
C VAL A 237 -7.85 -13.93 -15.10
N TYR A 238 -6.72 -14.53 -14.77
CA TYR A 238 -6.38 -14.88 -13.39
C TYR A 238 -5.02 -14.26 -13.03
N ALA A 239 -4.99 -13.47 -11.97
CA ALA A 239 -3.78 -12.95 -11.36
C ALA A 239 -3.81 -13.27 -9.87
N GLY A 240 -3.23 -14.39 -9.52
CA GLY A 240 -3.19 -14.86 -8.13
C GLY A 240 -1.78 -15.01 -7.60
N GLN A 241 -1.68 -15.49 -6.37
CA GLN A 241 -0.40 -15.80 -5.77
C GLN A 241 0.20 -17.04 -6.43
N ALA A 242 1.42 -16.94 -6.96
CA ALA A 242 2.08 -18.03 -7.63
C ALA A 242 2.53 -19.12 -6.65
N THR A 243 2.21 -20.37 -6.98
CA THR A 243 2.80 -21.58 -6.42
C THR A 243 3.29 -22.48 -7.57
N ALA A 244 4.28 -23.32 -7.33
CA ALA A 244 4.83 -24.18 -8.40
C ALA A 244 3.74 -25.06 -9.07
N ASP A 245 2.91 -25.71 -8.28
CA ASP A 245 1.80 -26.53 -8.77
C ASP A 245 0.73 -25.69 -9.49
N GLY A 246 0.41 -24.52 -8.97
CA GLY A 246 -0.54 -23.59 -9.60
C GLY A 246 -0.05 -23.15 -10.97
N VAL A 247 1.22 -22.78 -11.09
CA VAL A 247 1.84 -22.41 -12.39
C VAL A 247 1.79 -23.57 -13.38
N ALA A 248 2.12 -24.79 -12.95
CA ALA A 248 2.08 -25.98 -13.80
C ALA A 248 0.65 -26.27 -14.30
N LYS A 249 -0.35 -26.20 -13.43
CA LYS A 249 -1.77 -26.36 -13.78
C LYS A 249 -2.22 -25.31 -14.80
N LEU A 250 -1.92 -24.04 -14.58
CA LEU A 250 -2.31 -22.96 -15.48
C LEU A 250 -1.66 -23.11 -16.87
N LYS A 251 -0.39 -23.49 -16.94
CA LYS A 251 0.32 -23.76 -18.21
C LYS A 251 -0.26 -24.94 -19.00
N ALA A 252 -0.94 -25.86 -18.34
CA ALA A 252 -1.57 -27.01 -18.99
C ALA A 252 -2.95 -26.68 -19.61
N ILE A 253 -3.52 -25.50 -19.34
CA ILE A 253 -4.82 -25.09 -19.89
C ILE A 253 -4.63 -24.64 -21.34
N LYS A 254 -5.34 -25.29 -22.28
CA LYS A 254 -5.35 -24.89 -23.69
C LYS A 254 -6.03 -23.53 -23.85
N GLY A 255 -5.50 -22.69 -24.73
CA GLY A 255 -6.07 -21.37 -24.99
C GLY A 255 -5.81 -20.32 -23.91
N VAL A 256 -4.84 -20.58 -23.01
CA VAL A 256 -4.43 -19.67 -21.95
C VAL A 256 -2.94 -19.37 -22.05
N ASN A 257 -2.62 -18.09 -22.11
CA ASN A 257 -1.25 -17.60 -22.02
C ASN A 257 -0.89 -17.34 -20.56
N VAL A 258 0.21 -17.95 -20.09
CA VAL A 258 0.70 -17.76 -18.72
C VAL A 258 1.98 -16.94 -18.76
N VAL A 259 1.95 -15.76 -18.15
CA VAL A 259 3.08 -14.84 -18.05
C VAL A 259 3.50 -14.75 -16.58
N GLY A 260 4.77 -15.08 -16.31
CA GLY A 260 5.38 -14.78 -15.04
C GLY A 260 5.76 -13.28 -14.99
N LYS A 261 5.58 -12.64 -13.86
CA LYS A 261 6.04 -11.27 -13.61
C LYS A 261 6.67 -11.17 -12.24
N GLU A 262 7.64 -10.28 -12.08
CA GLU A 262 8.06 -9.85 -10.76
C GLU A 262 7.13 -8.72 -10.28
N GLU A 263 6.76 -8.77 -9.02
CA GLU A 263 5.99 -7.72 -8.36
C GLU A 263 6.94 -6.79 -7.59
N VAL A 264 6.50 -5.58 -7.23
CA VAL A 264 7.21 -4.73 -6.27
C VAL A 264 6.62 -4.99 -4.88
N ALA A 265 6.40 -6.25 -4.60
CA ALA A 265 5.95 -6.76 -3.31
C ALA A 265 7.05 -7.64 -2.72
N TYR A 266 7.43 -7.40 -1.49
CA TYR A 266 8.43 -8.21 -0.81
C TYR A 266 7.86 -8.89 0.43
N GLU A 267 8.11 -10.20 0.56
CA GLU A 267 7.81 -10.95 1.77
C GLU A 267 8.88 -10.68 2.82
N HIS A 268 8.46 -10.47 4.06
CA HIS A 268 9.33 -10.17 5.18
C HIS A 268 8.80 -10.78 6.47
N TRP A 269 9.70 -10.95 7.44
CA TRP A 269 9.39 -11.32 8.81
C TRP A 269 9.73 -10.16 9.72
N ASP A 270 8.75 -9.72 10.51
CA ASP A 270 8.82 -8.58 11.40
C ASP A 270 8.71 -9.01 12.85
N LEU A 271 9.52 -8.41 13.71
CA LEU A 271 9.49 -8.67 15.14
C LEU A 271 8.84 -7.50 15.87
N HIS A 272 7.84 -7.77 16.69
CA HIS A 272 7.21 -6.76 17.52
C HIS A 272 8.25 -6.15 18.46
N TYR A 273 8.43 -4.84 18.41
CA TYR A 273 9.55 -4.14 19.04
C TYR A 273 9.13 -3.40 20.33
N ASP A 274 8.04 -2.65 20.25
CA ASP A 274 7.42 -1.95 21.38
C ASP A 274 5.90 -1.79 21.12
N THR A 275 5.22 -1.15 22.04
CA THR A 275 3.78 -0.87 21.96
C THR A 275 3.44 -0.01 20.74
N VAL A 276 2.50 -0.47 19.94
CA VAL A 276 1.93 0.31 18.83
C VAL A 276 0.90 1.29 19.39
N PRO A 277 0.85 2.55 18.91
CA PRO A 277 -0.14 3.52 19.36
C PRO A 277 -1.58 3.00 19.21
N GLY A 278 -2.35 3.06 20.29
CA GLY A 278 -3.74 2.58 20.33
C GLY A 278 -3.91 1.12 20.72
N GLU A 279 -2.83 0.35 20.82
CA GLU A 279 -2.84 -1.04 21.28
C GLU A 279 -2.45 -1.18 22.77
N ASP A 280 -2.76 -2.33 23.33
CA ASP A 280 -2.30 -2.70 24.68
C ASP A 280 -0.77 -2.75 24.75
N PRO A 281 -0.16 -2.56 25.94
CA PRO A 281 1.29 -2.61 26.11
C PRO A 281 1.90 -3.94 25.63
N TYR A 282 2.91 -3.85 24.73
CA TYR A 282 3.67 -5.02 24.34
C TYR A 282 4.74 -5.35 25.39
N THR A 283 4.65 -6.55 25.95
CA THR A 283 5.58 -7.08 26.96
C THR A 283 6.16 -8.45 26.56
N GLY A 284 6.08 -8.76 25.26
CA GLY A 284 6.54 -10.04 24.72
C GLY A 284 8.07 -10.17 24.63
N LEU A 285 8.48 -11.31 24.10
CA LEU A 285 9.87 -11.78 24.09
C LEU A 285 10.87 -10.80 23.44
N PHE A 286 10.39 -10.03 22.46
CA PHE A 286 11.23 -9.14 21.65
C PHE A 286 11.16 -7.67 22.07
N SER A 287 10.45 -7.35 23.16
CA SER A 287 10.28 -5.97 23.62
C SER A 287 11.62 -5.26 23.84
N VAL A 288 11.78 -4.09 23.26
CA VAL A 288 12.99 -3.25 23.40
C VAL A 288 13.30 -2.93 24.87
N LYS A 289 12.30 -2.95 25.74
CA LYS A 289 12.45 -2.68 27.19
C LYS A 289 13.36 -3.67 27.90
N ASP A 290 13.52 -4.88 27.35
CA ASP A 290 14.45 -5.90 27.87
C ASP A 290 15.92 -5.68 27.40
N GLY A 291 16.20 -4.62 26.67
CA GLY A 291 17.55 -4.16 26.34
C GLY A 291 18.39 -5.20 25.58
N ALA A 292 19.58 -5.49 26.10
CA ALA A 292 20.53 -6.41 25.44
C ALA A 292 20.02 -7.85 25.33
N LYS A 293 19.14 -8.29 26.23
CA LYS A 293 18.53 -9.64 26.19
C LYS A 293 17.62 -9.77 24.98
N SER A 294 16.65 -8.87 24.83
CA SER A 294 15.72 -8.93 23.70
C SER A 294 16.41 -8.68 22.35
N LEU A 295 17.43 -7.82 22.31
CA LEU A 295 18.23 -7.65 21.09
C LEU A 295 18.94 -8.96 20.69
N ALA A 296 19.51 -9.70 21.65
CA ALA A 296 20.12 -10.99 21.36
C ALA A 296 19.09 -11.99 20.83
N LEU A 297 17.87 -12.01 21.40
CA LEU A 297 16.79 -12.88 20.96
C LEU A 297 16.26 -12.50 19.57
N ARG A 298 16.07 -11.20 19.28
CA ARG A 298 15.69 -10.72 17.95
C ARG A 298 16.73 -11.14 16.89
N ARG A 299 18.02 -10.90 17.16
CA ARG A 299 19.11 -11.33 16.26
C ARG A 299 19.13 -12.83 16.05
N ALA A 300 18.95 -13.61 17.11
CA ALA A 300 18.90 -15.07 17.02
C ALA A 300 17.70 -15.53 16.17
N PHE A 301 16.52 -14.95 16.37
CA PHE A 301 15.33 -15.28 15.62
C PHE A 301 15.54 -15.02 14.12
N LEU A 302 15.99 -13.83 13.73
CA LEU A 302 16.23 -13.47 12.32
C LEU A 302 17.33 -14.34 11.67
N LEU A 303 18.38 -14.71 12.40
CA LEU A 303 19.40 -15.66 11.93
C LEU A 303 18.80 -17.06 11.68
N GLY A 304 17.80 -17.44 12.48
CA GLY A 304 17.11 -18.74 12.41
C GLY A 304 16.06 -18.84 11.31
N ILE A 305 15.65 -17.75 10.65
CA ILE A 305 14.74 -17.83 9.49
C ILE A 305 15.49 -18.49 8.32
N PRO A 306 15.01 -19.66 7.81
CA PRO A 306 15.73 -20.44 6.80
C PRO A 306 15.48 -19.92 5.39
N ARG A 307 15.85 -18.64 5.14
CA ARG A 307 15.55 -17.92 3.89
C ARG A 307 16.00 -18.68 2.64
N GLY A 308 17.19 -19.30 2.67
CA GLY A 308 17.69 -20.09 1.54
C GLY A 308 16.82 -21.31 1.23
N GLU A 309 16.31 -22.00 2.27
CA GLU A 309 15.41 -23.15 2.11
C GLU A 309 14.02 -22.70 1.60
N ILE A 310 13.49 -21.58 2.12
CA ILE A 310 12.26 -20.97 1.62
C ILE A 310 12.42 -20.64 0.12
N MET A 311 13.51 -19.98 -0.27
CA MET A 311 13.78 -19.69 -1.68
C MET A 311 13.82 -20.95 -2.54
N SER A 312 14.60 -21.95 -2.14
CA SER A 312 14.80 -23.16 -2.95
C SER A 312 13.53 -24.02 -3.09
N LYS A 313 12.70 -24.08 -2.03
CA LYS A 313 11.49 -24.92 -2.03
C LYS A 313 10.24 -24.21 -2.54
N LEU A 314 10.10 -22.92 -2.29
CA LEU A 314 8.83 -22.21 -2.54
C LEU A 314 8.92 -21.23 -3.72
N ILE A 315 10.08 -20.63 -4.01
CA ILE A 315 10.23 -19.56 -5.00
C ILE A 315 10.97 -20.02 -6.25
N ALA A 316 12.12 -20.68 -6.11
CA ALA A 316 12.91 -21.14 -7.25
C ALA A 316 12.14 -22.04 -8.23
N PRO A 317 11.23 -22.92 -7.80
CA PRO A 317 10.40 -23.70 -8.74
C PRO A 317 9.45 -22.85 -9.59
N ILE A 318 9.17 -21.61 -9.19
CA ILE A 318 8.27 -20.71 -9.91
C ILE A 318 9.03 -19.87 -10.95
N ASN A 319 10.14 -19.24 -10.55
CA ASN A 319 10.84 -18.23 -11.36
C ASN A 319 12.37 -18.42 -11.44
N GLY A 320 12.93 -19.49 -10.84
CA GLY A 320 14.36 -19.75 -10.84
C GLY A 320 15.20 -18.91 -9.86
N VAL A 321 14.58 -17.99 -9.12
CA VAL A 321 15.30 -17.12 -8.17
C VAL A 321 15.62 -17.88 -6.89
N THR A 322 16.90 -17.96 -6.54
CA THR A 322 17.40 -18.74 -5.39
C THR A 322 17.94 -17.86 -4.25
N LYS A 323 18.20 -16.59 -4.50
CA LYS A 323 18.81 -15.70 -3.52
C LYS A 323 17.75 -14.87 -2.79
N PRO A 324 17.74 -14.86 -1.45
CA PRO A 324 16.89 -13.97 -0.68
C PRO A 324 17.24 -12.50 -0.91
N ILE A 325 16.24 -11.62 -0.77
CA ILE A 325 16.49 -10.19 -0.77
C ILE A 325 17.25 -9.76 0.49
N GLN A 326 18.02 -8.68 0.37
CA GLN A 326 18.86 -8.14 1.43
C GLN A 326 18.56 -6.67 1.74
N SER A 327 17.50 -6.13 1.15
CA SER A 327 17.03 -4.76 1.36
C SER A 327 15.51 -4.71 1.26
N THR A 328 14.88 -3.84 2.04
CA THR A 328 13.46 -3.50 1.99
C THR A 328 13.23 -2.13 1.33
N TRP A 329 14.30 -1.42 0.95
CA TRP A 329 14.24 -0.12 0.30
C TRP A 329 14.52 -0.18 -1.20
N LEU A 330 15.33 -1.12 -1.66
CA LEU A 330 15.59 -1.33 -3.08
C LEU A 330 15.37 -2.80 -3.45
N ALA A 331 14.75 -3.02 -4.60
CA ALA A 331 14.58 -4.35 -5.15
C ALA A 331 15.87 -4.83 -5.86
N PRO A 332 16.15 -6.15 -5.87
CA PRO A 332 17.18 -6.73 -6.71
C PRO A 332 17.03 -6.29 -8.18
N GLY A 333 18.14 -6.06 -8.86
CA GLY A 333 18.13 -5.58 -10.24
C GLY A 333 18.08 -4.05 -10.38
N SER A 334 17.76 -3.29 -9.35
CA SER A 334 17.92 -1.83 -9.38
C SER A 334 19.41 -1.45 -9.35
N ALA A 335 19.78 -0.38 -10.08
CA ALA A 335 21.17 0.02 -10.31
C ALA A 335 22.00 0.25 -9.03
N ALA A 336 21.38 0.52 -7.90
CA ALA A 336 22.04 0.80 -6.63
C ALA A 336 21.91 -0.31 -5.60
N TYR A 337 21.21 -1.39 -5.91
CA TYR A 337 20.94 -2.49 -4.97
C TYR A 337 22.23 -3.11 -4.40
N ASP A 338 23.17 -3.49 -5.25
CA ASP A 338 24.41 -4.14 -4.82
C ASP A 338 25.25 -3.23 -3.93
N LYS A 339 25.32 -1.94 -4.25
CA LYS A 339 26.00 -0.93 -3.43
C LYS A 339 25.35 -0.81 -2.06
N LEU A 340 24.04 -0.80 -2.00
CA LEU A 340 23.28 -0.70 -0.76
C LEU A 340 23.52 -1.94 0.11
N VAL A 341 23.33 -3.13 -0.45
CA VAL A 341 23.45 -4.41 0.24
C VAL A 341 24.87 -4.66 0.77
N ALA A 342 25.89 -4.24 0.03
CA ALA A 342 27.29 -4.34 0.48
C ALA A 342 27.57 -3.56 1.78
N SER A 343 26.69 -2.63 2.17
CA SER A 343 26.97 -1.69 3.27
C SER A 343 25.84 -1.53 4.29
N ASN A 344 24.66 -2.16 4.10
CA ASN A 344 23.49 -1.97 4.97
C ASN A 344 23.47 -2.86 6.22
N GLY A 345 24.47 -3.71 6.43
CA GLY A 345 24.54 -4.63 7.58
C GLY A 345 23.78 -5.96 7.40
N SER A 346 23.08 -6.17 6.29
CA SER A 346 22.31 -7.42 6.03
C SER A 346 23.20 -8.68 5.96
N SER A 347 24.49 -8.51 5.64
CA SER A 347 25.48 -9.60 5.65
C SER A 347 25.53 -10.37 6.97
N TYR A 348 25.24 -9.72 8.09
CA TYR A 348 25.16 -10.37 9.40
C TYR A 348 24.15 -11.53 9.41
N TYR A 349 23.04 -11.41 8.68
CA TYR A 349 21.96 -12.41 8.61
C TYR A 349 22.06 -13.35 7.40
N SER A 350 22.99 -13.13 6.47
CA SER A 350 23.14 -13.92 5.26
C SER A 350 24.46 -14.67 5.16
N GLN A 351 25.48 -14.25 5.89
CA GLN A 351 26.82 -14.87 5.85
C GLN A 351 26.82 -16.28 6.42
N GLY A 352 27.46 -17.21 5.71
CA GLY A 352 27.62 -18.60 6.07
C GLY A 352 26.39 -19.47 5.72
N THR A 353 26.48 -20.75 6.02
CA THR A 353 25.39 -21.73 5.87
C THR A 353 24.29 -21.48 6.89
N GLN A 354 23.10 -22.10 6.70
CA GLN A 354 22.02 -22.03 7.70
C GLN A 354 22.45 -22.67 9.03
N GLU A 355 23.23 -23.71 8.98
CA GLU A 355 23.73 -24.39 10.17
C GLU A 355 24.67 -23.50 10.99
N GLU A 356 25.59 -22.79 10.32
CA GLU A 356 26.48 -21.81 10.98
C GLU A 356 25.70 -20.65 11.59
N ARG A 357 24.65 -20.17 10.89
CA ARG A 357 23.74 -19.15 11.44
C ARG A 357 22.98 -19.68 12.66
N ASN A 358 22.47 -20.91 12.60
CA ASN A 358 21.80 -21.55 13.73
C ASN A 358 22.73 -21.70 14.94
N LYS A 359 23.99 -22.07 14.73
CA LYS A 359 24.99 -22.14 15.81
C LYS A 359 25.21 -20.78 16.48
N ARG A 360 25.36 -19.71 15.68
CA ARG A 360 25.48 -18.34 16.22
C ARG A 360 24.22 -17.93 16.97
N ALA A 361 23.04 -18.20 16.40
CA ALA A 361 21.75 -17.90 17.00
C ALA A 361 21.57 -18.63 18.35
N LEU A 362 21.83 -19.93 18.40
CA LEU A 362 21.74 -20.70 19.63
C LEU A 362 22.65 -20.13 20.73
N GLY A 363 23.89 -19.73 20.40
CA GLY A 363 24.78 -19.10 21.35
C GLY A 363 24.24 -17.76 21.91
N LEU A 364 23.54 -16.98 21.09
CA LEU A 364 22.87 -15.75 21.54
C LEU A 364 21.72 -16.05 22.52
N VAL A 365 20.91 -17.08 22.25
CA VAL A 365 19.79 -17.48 23.11
C VAL A 365 20.30 -18.07 24.41
N GLN A 366 21.26 -18.99 24.35
CA GLN A 366 21.82 -19.69 25.51
C GLN A 366 22.53 -18.77 26.52
N LYS A 367 22.99 -17.60 26.07
CA LYS A 367 23.54 -16.57 26.97
C LYS A 367 22.56 -16.16 28.06
N TYR A 368 21.25 -16.16 27.75
CA TYR A 368 20.19 -15.73 28.67
C TYR A 368 19.28 -16.90 29.09
N TYR A 369 19.24 -17.95 28.30
CA TYR A 369 18.41 -19.14 28.51
C TYR A 369 19.26 -20.42 28.26
N PRO A 370 20.14 -20.80 29.19
CA PRO A 370 21.07 -21.91 29.01
C PRO A 370 20.40 -23.25 28.63
N ASP A 371 19.22 -23.50 29.19
CA ASP A 371 18.44 -24.73 28.98
C ASP A 371 17.38 -24.61 27.88
N VAL A 372 17.50 -23.66 26.95
CA VAL A 372 16.46 -23.36 25.95
C VAL A 372 16.09 -24.54 25.06
N LEU A 373 16.96 -25.49 24.81
CA LEU A 373 16.63 -26.68 24.02
C LEU A 373 15.75 -27.68 24.79
N LYS A 374 15.74 -27.62 26.13
CA LYS A 374 14.84 -28.40 26.98
C LYS A 374 13.56 -27.64 27.30
N ASN A 375 13.66 -26.31 27.40
CA ASN A 375 12.56 -25.40 27.75
C ASN A 375 12.45 -24.31 26.66
N PRO A 376 11.86 -24.62 25.48
CA PRO A 376 11.82 -23.67 24.37
C PRO A 376 11.02 -22.41 24.68
N LEU A 377 11.46 -21.30 24.13
CA LEU A 377 10.79 -20.01 24.23
C LEU A 377 9.60 -19.98 23.26
N LYS A 378 8.40 -19.80 23.79
CA LYS A 378 7.20 -19.63 22.97
C LYS A 378 7.21 -18.30 22.25
N VAL A 379 6.89 -18.31 20.97
CA VAL A 379 6.79 -17.14 20.10
C VAL A 379 5.44 -17.16 19.41
N ASN A 380 4.60 -16.19 19.69
CA ASN A 380 3.28 -16.07 19.08
C ASN A 380 3.38 -15.43 17.70
N VAL A 381 2.96 -16.14 16.68
CA VAL A 381 3.08 -15.71 15.27
C VAL A 381 1.70 -15.54 14.67
N LEU A 382 1.42 -14.35 14.11
CA LEU A 382 0.25 -14.14 13.27
C LEU A 382 0.50 -14.79 11.91
N VAL A 383 -0.28 -15.81 11.56
CA VAL A 383 -0.16 -16.54 10.29
C VAL A 383 -1.32 -16.18 9.37
N PRO A 384 -1.04 -15.58 8.19
CA PRO A 384 -2.08 -15.30 7.21
C PRO A 384 -2.77 -16.57 6.71
N GLY A 385 -4.06 -16.71 7.00
CA GLY A 385 -4.87 -17.84 6.56
C GLY A 385 -5.17 -17.85 5.06
N ASN A 386 -5.67 -18.98 4.55
CA ASN A 386 -5.99 -19.19 3.13
C ASN A 386 -4.82 -18.94 2.17
N ASN A 387 -3.59 -19.20 2.63
CA ASN A 387 -2.38 -18.97 1.86
C ASN A 387 -1.43 -20.17 1.97
N PRO A 388 -1.49 -21.14 1.04
CA PRO A 388 -0.67 -22.36 1.09
C PRO A 388 0.84 -22.09 1.10
N ARG A 389 1.30 -21.05 0.38
CA ARG A 389 2.73 -20.68 0.36
C ARG A 389 3.18 -20.22 1.75
N ARG A 390 2.40 -19.33 2.42
CA ARG A 390 2.71 -18.86 3.77
C ARG A 390 2.59 -19.94 4.82
N ALA A 391 1.65 -20.89 4.66
CA ALA A 391 1.58 -22.07 5.52
C ALA A 391 2.85 -22.92 5.42
N ALA A 392 3.37 -23.16 4.21
CA ALA A 392 4.62 -23.85 3.98
C ALA A 392 5.84 -23.07 4.50
N GLU A 393 5.87 -21.76 4.31
CA GLU A 393 6.91 -20.86 4.83
C GLU A 393 6.96 -20.90 6.37
N PHE A 394 5.81 -20.80 7.02
CA PHE A 394 5.70 -20.95 8.48
C PHE A 394 6.20 -22.30 8.96
N ALA A 395 5.85 -23.39 8.29
CA ALA A 395 6.30 -24.74 8.65
C ALA A 395 7.84 -24.88 8.55
N LEU A 396 8.47 -24.33 7.51
CA LEU A 396 9.92 -24.31 7.36
C LEU A 396 10.59 -23.49 8.46
N ALA A 397 10.06 -22.31 8.75
CA ALA A 397 10.56 -21.44 9.82
C ALA A 397 10.43 -22.12 11.18
N LYS A 398 9.27 -22.68 11.51
CA LYS A 398 9.02 -23.42 12.75
C LYS A 398 10.01 -24.56 12.95
N ALA A 399 10.22 -25.39 11.92
CA ALA A 399 11.14 -26.53 11.98
C ALA A 399 12.58 -26.09 12.21
N ASN A 400 13.04 -24.97 11.62
CA ASN A 400 14.41 -24.53 11.79
C ASN A 400 14.61 -23.76 13.12
N LEU A 401 13.68 -22.92 13.52
CA LEU A 401 13.75 -22.14 14.75
C LEU A 401 13.67 -23.01 16.01
N ALA A 402 13.01 -24.17 15.94
CA ALA A 402 13.03 -25.17 17.01
C ALA A 402 14.44 -25.67 17.34
N LYS A 403 15.34 -25.74 16.34
CA LYS A 403 16.75 -26.15 16.54
C LYS A 403 17.57 -25.17 17.40
N ILE A 404 17.07 -23.96 17.56
CA ILE A 404 17.71 -22.90 18.33
C ILE A 404 16.88 -22.46 19.54
N GLY A 405 15.86 -23.26 19.90
CA GLY A 405 15.10 -23.11 21.12
C GLY A 405 13.89 -22.20 21.05
N PHE A 406 13.39 -21.85 19.86
CA PHE A 406 12.10 -21.14 19.71
C PHE A 406 10.99 -22.12 19.34
N ASP A 407 9.88 -22.08 20.09
CA ASP A 407 8.64 -22.81 19.79
C ASP A 407 7.62 -21.82 19.18
N LEU A 408 7.43 -21.86 17.87
CA LEU A 408 6.49 -21.01 17.18
C LEU A 408 5.05 -21.48 17.36
N VAL A 409 4.22 -20.65 17.95
CA VAL A 409 2.78 -20.84 18.11
C VAL A 409 2.06 -19.99 17.08
N GLY A 410 1.57 -20.63 16.01
CA GLY A 410 0.89 -19.94 14.90
C GLY A 410 -0.60 -19.74 15.21
N ASP A 411 -1.08 -18.49 15.13
CA ASP A 411 -2.51 -18.14 15.08
C ASP A 411 -2.90 -17.88 13.62
N VAL A 412 -3.54 -18.87 12.99
CA VAL A 412 -3.92 -18.83 11.56
C VAL A 412 -5.23 -18.06 11.40
N ARG A 413 -5.18 -16.89 10.74
CA ARG A 413 -6.33 -15.99 10.63
C ARG A 413 -6.59 -15.56 9.20
N THR A 414 -7.86 -15.55 8.80
CA THR A 414 -8.29 -14.98 7.51
C THR A 414 -8.45 -13.47 7.57
N ASP A 415 -8.71 -12.91 8.76
CA ASP A 415 -8.79 -11.47 9.06
C ASP A 415 -7.44 -10.90 9.55
N TRP A 416 -6.34 -11.56 9.25
CA TRP A 416 -5.00 -11.20 9.69
C TRP A 416 -4.62 -9.72 9.47
N PRO A 417 -5.08 -9.00 8.40
CA PRO A 417 -4.71 -7.59 8.24
C PRO A 417 -5.20 -6.70 9.38
N SER A 418 -6.35 -7.02 9.97
CA SER A 418 -6.89 -6.29 11.13
C SER A 418 -6.21 -6.66 12.45
N GLN A 419 -5.30 -7.64 12.43
CA GLN A 419 -4.56 -8.10 13.60
C GLN A 419 -3.10 -7.60 13.62
N LEU A 420 -2.69 -6.84 12.59
CA LEU A 420 -1.36 -6.25 12.55
C LEU A 420 -1.22 -5.20 13.66
N GLY A 421 -0.12 -5.24 14.41
CA GLY A 421 0.15 -4.35 15.53
C GLY A 421 -0.41 -4.80 16.87
N VAL A 422 -1.28 -5.82 16.91
CA VAL A 422 -1.89 -6.31 18.16
C VAL A 422 -0.84 -6.95 19.07
N SER A 423 -0.77 -6.51 20.32
CA SER A 423 0.30 -6.82 21.27
C SER A 423 0.42 -8.29 21.70
N LYS A 424 -0.57 -9.14 21.40
CA LYS A 424 -0.51 -10.58 21.68
C LYS A 424 0.47 -11.34 20.76
N TYR A 425 0.87 -10.76 19.61
CA TYR A 425 1.79 -11.38 18.67
C TYR A 425 3.21 -10.83 18.84
N ASP A 426 4.16 -11.74 18.79
CA ASP A 426 5.59 -11.42 18.81
C ASP A 426 6.14 -11.24 17.39
N VAL A 427 5.50 -11.88 16.39
CA VAL A 427 5.99 -11.96 15.02
C VAL A 427 4.85 -11.85 14.00
N TYR A 428 5.12 -11.10 12.94
CA TYR A 428 4.30 -10.99 11.74
C TYR A 428 5.11 -11.41 10.52
N PHE A 429 4.47 -12.02 9.51
CA PHE A 429 5.08 -12.19 8.20
C PHE A 429 4.04 -12.05 7.09
N PHE A 430 4.32 -11.20 6.16
CA PHE A 430 3.43 -10.83 5.06
C PHE A 430 4.22 -10.03 4.02
N ALA A 431 3.54 -9.37 3.07
CA ALA A 431 4.22 -8.55 2.07
C ALA A 431 3.69 -7.13 2.03
N TRP A 432 4.62 -6.18 1.91
CA TRP A 432 4.31 -4.82 1.49
C TRP A 432 4.31 -4.72 -0.04
N VAL A 433 3.33 -4.01 -0.59
CA VAL A 433 3.16 -3.78 -2.04
C VAL A 433 3.34 -2.29 -2.32
N ALA A 434 4.25 -1.94 -3.22
CA ALA A 434 4.42 -0.56 -3.64
C ALA A 434 3.38 -0.16 -4.70
N SER A 435 2.79 1.02 -4.55
CA SER A 435 1.94 1.67 -5.56
C SER A 435 2.71 2.69 -6.43
N ALA A 436 3.85 3.16 -5.94
CA ALA A 436 4.74 4.09 -6.63
C ALA A 436 6.19 3.86 -6.18
N VAL A 437 7.15 4.39 -6.95
CA VAL A 437 8.56 4.42 -6.58
C VAL A 437 8.89 5.86 -6.17
N THR A 438 9.04 6.08 -4.88
CA THR A 438 9.34 7.39 -4.29
C THR A 438 10.59 7.36 -3.43
N GLN A 439 11.16 8.54 -3.10
CA GLN A 439 12.29 8.59 -2.15
C GLN A 439 11.92 8.10 -0.75
N LYS A 440 10.65 8.23 -0.34
CA LYS A 440 10.15 7.81 0.99
C LYS A 440 9.50 6.44 1.01
N GLN A 441 9.58 5.65 -0.05
CA GLN A 441 8.76 4.44 -0.29
C GLN A 441 8.52 3.50 0.92
N SER A 442 9.51 3.29 1.78
CA SER A 442 9.39 2.41 2.97
C SER A 442 9.41 3.19 4.28
N SER A 443 9.31 4.52 4.24
CA SER A 443 9.45 5.37 5.43
C SER A 443 8.40 5.08 6.49
N GLU A 444 7.15 4.91 6.10
CA GLU A 444 6.03 4.67 7.00
C GLU A 444 6.15 3.36 7.80
N ASN A 445 7.00 2.43 7.34
CA ASN A 445 7.26 1.19 8.05
C ASN A 445 8.23 1.39 9.24
N PHE A 446 9.03 2.45 9.22
CA PHE A 446 10.16 2.61 10.15
C PHE A 446 10.19 3.94 10.91
N ILE A 447 9.49 4.97 10.44
CA ILE A 447 9.36 6.23 11.20
C ILE A 447 8.52 5.99 12.46
N THR A 448 8.89 6.62 13.56
CA THR A 448 8.13 6.54 14.82
C THR A 448 6.68 6.98 14.60
N ASN A 449 5.73 6.13 14.99
CA ASN A 449 4.29 6.28 14.77
C ASN A 449 3.86 6.35 13.28
N GLY A 450 4.69 5.89 12.35
CA GLY A 450 4.33 5.80 10.93
C GLY A 450 3.10 4.90 10.70
N GLY A 451 2.31 5.21 9.68
CA GLY A 451 1.04 4.51 9.40
C GLY A 451 1.16 3.00 9.14
N ASN A 452 2.34 2.56 8.71
CA ASN A 452 2.66 1.14 8.49
C ASN A 452 3.59 0.56 9.57
N ASN A 453 3.92 1.32 10.60
CA ASN A 453 4.82 0.88 11.66
C ASN A 453 4.06 0.03 12.69
N ILE A 454 3.69 -1.17 12.28
CA ILE A 454 2.98 -2.16 13.10
C ILE A 454 3.86 -2.82 14.18
N LEU A 455 5.12 -2.44 14.27
CA LEU A 455 6.08 -3.04 15.20
C LEU A 455 6.27 -2.19 16.46
N GLY A 456 5.78 -0.96 16.47
CA GLY A 456 6.13 0.03 17.50
C GLY A 456 7.62 0.40 17.47
N TYR A 457 8.28 0.28 16.29
CA TYR A 457 9.69 0.65 16.16
C TYR A 457 9.86 2.16 16.32
N SER A 458 10.86 2.55 17.10
CA SER A 458 11.20 3.96 17.32
C SER A 458 12.72 4.11 17.42
N ASN A 459 13.28 5.00 16.58
CA ASN A 459 14.69 5.34 16.60
C ASN A 459 14.85 6.77 16.05
N SER A 460 15.17 7.72 16.93
CA SER A 460 15.26 9.15 16.58
C SER A 460 16.27 9.47 15.47
N THR A 461 17.32 8.64 15.31
CA THR A 461 18.27 8.79 14.20
C THR A 461 17.64 8.38 12.88
N VAL A 462 16.86 7.27 12.86
CA VAL A 462 16.11 6.83 11.69
C VAL A 462 15.08 7.90 11.31
N ASP A 463 14.32 8.42 12.28
CA ASP A 463 13.33 9.48 12.08
C ASP A 463 13.98 10.73 11.45
N SER A 464 15.12 11.15 11.99
CA SER A 464 15.88 12.29 11.48
C SER A 464 16.36 12.09 10.04
N ILE A 465 16.80 10.88 9.68
CA ILE A 465 17.21 10.56 8.30
C ILE A 465 16.00 10.54 7.37
N ILE A 466 14.91 9.90 7.77
CA ILE A 466 13.66 9.84 6.99
C ILE A 466 13.13 11.24 6.72
N GLY A 467 13.12 12.13 7.71
CA GLY A 467 12.71 13.53 7.55
C GLY A 467 13.50 14.30 6.48
N THR A 468 14.71 13.85 6.13
CA THR A 468 15.48 14.46 5.02
C THR A 468 15.07 13.97 3.64
N LEU A 469 14.26 12.90 3.54
CA LEU A 469 13.87 12.29 2.26
C LEU A 469 12.78 13.08 1.52
N ASP A 470 12.20 14.09 2.14
CA ASP A 470 11.26 15.00 1.48
C ASP A 470 11.92 15.97 0.49
N VAL A 471 13.24 16.15 0.59
CA VAL A 471 13.98 17.05 -0.28
C VAL A 471 14.56 16.28 -1.48
N PRO A 472 14.42 16.79 -2.72
CA PRO A 472 15.02 16.18 -3.88
C PRO A 472 16.52 16.04 -3.72
N MET A 473 17.06 14.86 -3.99
CA MET A 473 18.50 14.59 -3.88
C MET A 473 19.01 13.69 -5.01
N SER A 474 20.33 13.67 -5.20
CA SER A 474 20.94 12.76 -6.16
C SER A 474 20.76 11.30 -5.73
N THR A 475 20.70 10.37 -6.69
CA THR A 475 20.63 8.92 -6.43
C THR A 475 21.72 8.46 -5.45
N THR A 476 22.94 8.98 -5.58
CA THR A 476 24.03 8.63 -4.66
C THR A 476 23.74 9.08 -3.22
N ALA A 477 23.24 10.30 -3.02
CA ALA A 477 22.87 10.80 -1.70
C ALA A 477 21.72 9.98 -1.11
N LEU A 478 20.70 9.69 -1.91
CA LEU A 478 19.54 8.88 -1.53
C LEU A 478 19.95 7.48 -1.06
N VAL A 479 20.75 6.78 -1.85
CA VAL A 479 21.24 5.43 -1.51
C VAL A 479 22.07 5.44 -0.22
N ASN A 480 22.87 6.47 0.01
CA ASN A 480 23.61 6.61 1.27
C ASN A 480 22.66 6.80 2.48
N LYS A 481 21.52 7.46 2.32
CA LYS A 481 20.47 7.56 3.35
C LYS A 481 19.83 6.20 3.63
N TYR A 482 19.48 5.45 2.58
CA TYR A 482 18.94 4.10 2.73
C TYR A 482 19.92 3.15 3.42
N ILE A 483 21.22 3.22 3.08
CA ILE A 483 22.27 2.46 3.78
C ILE A 483 22.28 2.79 5.28
N GLN A 484 22.16 4.07 5.66
CA GLN A 484 22.16 4.47 7.06
C GLN A 484 20.93 3.95 7.80
N ILE A 485 19.74 4.08 7.21
CA ILE A 485 18.51 3.55 7.79
C ILE A 485 18.61 2.04 7.97
N GLU A 486 18.97 1.29 6.91
CA GLU A 486 19.03 -0.17 6.99
C GLU A 486 20.15 -0.68 7.93
N ARG A 487 21.25 0.06 8.09
CA ARG A 487 22.23 -0.27 9.13
C ARG A 487 21.64 -0.24 10.53
N LEU A 488 20.81 0.74 10.81
CA LEU A 488 20.16 0.89 12.12
C LEU A 488 19.08 -0.19 12.30
N THR A 489 18.18 -0.36 11.35
CA THR A 489 17.11 -1.37 11.45
C THR A 489 17.65 -2.80 11.48
N ASN A 490 18.73 -3.11 10.74
CA ASN A 490 19.43 -4.39 10.82
C ASN A 490 20.17 -4.57 12.17
N ALA A 491 20.78 -3.50 12.72
CA ALA A 491 21.44 -3.55 14.02
C ALA A 491 20.42 -3.78 15.15
N ASP A 492 19.25 -3.16 15.06
CA ASP A 492 18.13 -3.32 16.00
C ASP A 492 17.36 -4.63 15.80
N ALA A 493 17.60 -5.34 14.68
CA ALA A 493 17.02 -6.64 14.36
C ALA A 493 15.48 -6.62 14.35
N VAL A 494 14.88 -5.68 13.64
CA VAL A 494 13.41 -5.51 13.65
C VAL A 494 12.71 -6.23 12.51
N THR A 495 13.37 -6.41 11.36
CA THR A 495 12.78 -7.02 10.16
C THR A 495 13.83 -7.77 9.34
N ILE A 496 13.39 -8.73 8.55
CA ILE A 496 14.21 -9.39 7.54
C ILE A 496 13.41 -9.70 6.28
N GLY A 497 13.87 -9.20 5.13
CA GLY A 497 13.28 -9.54 3.85
C GLY A 497 13.60 -10.97 3.41
N VAL A 498 12.68 -11.62 2.71
CA VAL A 498 12.84 -13.00 2.24
C VAL A 498 12.90 -13.05 0.73
N PHE A 499 11.84 -12.64 0.02
CA PHE A 499 11.80 -12.65 -1.45
C PHE A 499 10.93 -11.53 -2.02
N ILE A 500 11.18 -11.19 -3.29
CA ILE A 500 10.21 -10.48 -4.11
C ILE A 500 9.16 -11.47 -4.57
N HIS A 501 7.89 -11.10 -4.48
CA HIS A 501 6.80 -11.97 -4.88
C HIS A 501 6.90 -12.31 -6.38
N PRO A 502 6.95 -13.59 -6.74
CA PRO A 502 6.72 -14.02 -8.10
C PRO A 502 5.23 -13.87 -8.40
N GLY A 503 4.87 -12.89 -9.22
CA GLY A 503 3.51 -12.75 -9.73
C GLY A 503 3.25 -13.69 -10.90
N ILE A 504 2.00 -14.08 -11.06
CA ILE A 504 1.53 -14.84 -12.22
C ILE A 504 0.31 -14.15 -12.83
N LEU A 505 0.29 -14.14 -14.16
CA LEU A 505 -0.84 -13.68 -14.94
C LEU A 505 -1.18 -14.74 -15.98
N ALA A 506 -2.37 -15.31 -15.89
CA ALA A 506 -2.90 -16.25 -16.87
C ALA A 506 -4.06 -15.57 -17.60
N VAL A 507 -4.01 -15.53 -18.92
CA VAL A 507 -4.94 -14.76 -19.76
C VAL A 507 -5.46 -15.64 -20.87
N ASN A 508 -6.78 -15.63 -21.09
CA ASN A 508 -7.41 -16.22 -22.27
C ASN A 508 -6.75 -15.67 -23.54
N GLU A 509 -6.30 -16.54 -24.43
CA GLU A 509 -5.53 -16.16 -25.62
C GLU A 509 -6.31 -15.22 -26.57
N ASN A 510 -7.63 -15.20 -26.51
CA ASN A 510 -8.46 -14.30 -27.31
C ASN A 510 -8.49 -12.87 -26.77
N LEU A 511 -8.26 -12.69 -25.47
CA LEU A 511 -8.18 -11.37 -24.84
C LEU A 511 -6.79 -10.77 -25.03
N LYS A 512 -6.71 -9.66 -25.74
CA LYS A 512 -5.47 -8.95 -26.10
C LYS A 512 -5.32 -7.66 -25.30
N GLY A 513 -4.10 -7.11 -25.29
CA GLY A 513 -3.81 -5.80 -24.72
C GLY A 513 -3.48 -5.82 -23.24
N ILE A 514 -3.65 -6.93 -22.52
CA ILE A 514 -3.28 -7.02 -21.10
C ILE A 514 -1.74 -7.03 -20.97
N LYS A 515 -1.22 -6.09 -20.19
CA LYS A 515 0.21 -5.99 -19.88
C LYS A 515 0.40 -6.05 -18.36
N PRO A 516 1.25 -6.93 -17.84
CA PRO A 516 1.55 -6.94 -16.41
C PRO A 516 2.30 -5.66 -16.01
N SER A 517 1.94 -5.10 -14.85
CA SER A 517 2.72 -4.06 -14.19
C SER A 517 3.20 -4.59 -12.84
N PRO A 518 4.45 -4.30 -12.44
CA PRO A 518 4.90 -4.67 -11.09
C PRO A 518 4.25 -3.83 -9.99
N LEU A 519 3.86 -2.58 -10.29
CA LEU A 519 3.18 -1.68 -9.37
C LEU A 519 1.67 -1.91 -9.34
N SER A 520 1.01 -1.61 -8.23
CA SER A 520 -0.46 -1.49 -8.17
C SER A 520 -0.94 -0.42 -9.17
N PRO A 521 -2.03 -0.63 -9.87
CA PRO A 521 -3.02 -1.72 -9.79
C PRO A 521 -2.70 -2.95 -10.68
N GLN A 522 -1.45 -3.24 -10.92
CA GLN A 522 -0.97 -4.46 -11.58
C GLN A 522 -1.56 -4.70 -12.99
N MET A 523 -2.39 -5.75 -13.18
CA MET A 523 -2.91 -6.11 -14.50
C MET A 523 -3.91 -5.11 -15.08
N VAL A 524 -4.59 -4.33 -14.24
CA VAL A 524 -5.65 -3.43 -14.72
C VAL A 524 -5.16 -2.03 -15.07
N TRP A 525 -3.86 -1.76 -14.94
CA TRP A 525 -3.29 -0.42 -15.16
C TRP A 525 -3.51 0.13 -16.58
N ASN A 526 -3.61 -0.76 -17.57
CA ASN A 526 -3.77 -0.42 -18.99
C ASN A 526 -5.09 -0.93 -19.58
N TYR A 527 -6.15 -0.97 -18.79
CA TYR A 527 -7.47 -1.50 -19.18
C TYR A 527 -8.03 -0.91 -20.48
N TRP A 528 -7.59 0.27 -20.87
CA TRP A 528 -8.01 0.92 -22.11
C TRP A 528 -7.47 0.25 -23.38
N GLU A 529 -6.46 -0.61 -23.28
CA GLU A 529 -5.90 -1.38 -24.40
C GLU A 529 -6.55 -2.76 -24.56
N TRP A 530 -7.41 -3.17 -23.61
CA TRP A 530 -8.01 -4.51 -23.63
C TRP A 530 -9.03 -4.67 -24.74
N LYS A 531 -8.98 -5.80 -25.49
CA LYS A 531 -9.89 -6.14 -26.57
C LYS A 531 -9.91 -7.64 -26.84
N TYR A 532 -11.03 -8.14 -27.32
CA TYR A 532 -11.16 -9.48 -27.90
C TYR A 532 -10.80 -9.50 -29.38
#